data_ca398065ca0cad835d5c4edf922e86f8
#
_entry.id   ca398065ca0cad835d5c4edf922e86f8
#
_cell.length_a   1.000
_cell.length_b   1.000
_cell.length_c   1.000
_cell.angle_alpha   90.00
_cell.angle_beta   90.00
_cell.angle_gamma   90.00
#
_symmetry.space_group_name_H-M   'P 1'
#
loop_
_entity.id
_entity.type
_entity.pdbx_description
1 polymer ?
#
loop_
_entity_poly.entity_id
_entity_poly.type
_entity_poly.pdbx_seq_one_letter_code
_entity_poly.pdbx_strand_id
1 'polypeptide(L)'
;MSEIKSKVLALKYRPQTFDDLIGHQVMCDTIKNSIQTSNIANAFLLTGIRGIGKTSTARIISKSINCKNGFENICKENYCENCEAISNSNSLDTIEYDAASQSGVDQIREILDFCRFPPSTSKYKIIILDECHMLSKSASNALLKTLEEPEKFLKFI
;
A
#
# COMPACT_ATOMS: atom_id res chain seq x y z
N MET A 1 17.95 -30.96 -0.12
CA MET A 1 18.56 -30.07 -1.15
C MET A 1 17.61 -28.91 -1.34
N SER A 2 17.93 -27.74 -0.80
CA SER A 2 17.13 -26.52 -0.92
C SER A 2 17.32 -25.96 -2.32
N GLU A 3 16.26 -25.95 -3.13
CA GLU A 3 16.25 -25.22 -4.39
C GLU A 3 16.50 -23.73 -4.12
N ILE A 4 17.67 -23.24 -4.50
CA ILE A 4 17.98 -21.82 -4.57
C ILE A 4 17.21 -21.27 -5.78
N LYS A 5 15.94 -20.90 -5.58
CA LYS A 5 15.22 -20.09 -6.54
C LYS A 5 15.96 -18.76 -6.64
N SER A 6 16.64 -18.52 -7.76
CA SER A 6 17.29 -17.24 -8.04
C SER A 6 16.22 -16.15 -8.09
N LYS A 7 16.07 -15.40 -6.98
CA LYS A 7 15.19 -14.23 -6.96
C LYS A 7 15.74 -13.18 -7.92
N VAL A 8 14.89 -12.64 -8.78
CA VAL A 8 15.23 -11.51 -9.65
C VAL A 8 15.82 -10.40 -8.79
N LEU A 9 16.95 -9.80 -9.21
CA LEU A 9 17.67 -8.79 -8.43
C LEU A 9 16.77 -7.64 -7.96
N ALA A 10 15.84 -7.19 -8.80
CA ALA A 10 14.87 -6.15 -8.46
C ALA A 10 13.96 -6.53 -7.26
N LEU A 11 13.68 -7.81 -7.07
CA LEU A 11 12.91 -8.30 -5.91
C LEU A 11 13.82 -8.47 -4.69
N LYS A 12 15.08 -8.89 -4.89
CA LYS A 12 16.04 -9.10 -3.82
C LYS A 12 16.40 -7.78 -3.11
N TYR A 13 16.57 -6.71 -3.89
CA TYR A 13 16.98 -5.38 -3.40
C TYR A 13 15.81 -4.40 -3.25
N ARG A 14 14.56 -4.89 -3.29
CA ARG A 14 13.39 -4.04 -3.07
C ARG A 14 13.43 -3.47 -1.64
N PRO A 15 13.36 -2.13 -1.46
CA PRO A 15 13.36 -1.51 -0.15
C PRO A 15 12.21 -2.04 0.71
N GLN A 16 12.47 -2.29 1.97
CA GLN A 16 11.53 -2.88 2.93
C GLN A 16 11.05 -1.89 3.97
N THR A 17 11.81 -0.82 4.18
CA THR A 17 11.52 0.24 5.14
C THR A 17 11.79 1.60 4.52
N PHE A 18 11.38 2.67 5.19
CA PHE A 18 11.68 4.04 4.74
C PHE A 18 13.19 4.33 4.70
N ASP A 19 13.98 3.72 5.57
CA ASP A 19 15.43 3.95 5.64
C ASP A 19 16.17 3.31 4.45
N ASP A 20 15.53 2.35 3.78
CA ASP A 20 16.06 1.72 2.57
C ASP A 20 15.77 2.54 1.30
N LEU A 21 14.93 3.60 1.40
CA LEU A 21 14.58 4.48 0.28
C LEU A 21 15.63 5.58 0.10
N ILE A 22 16.36 5.51 -1.02
CA ILE A 22 17.40 6.48 -1.34
C ILE A 22 16.81 7.66 -2.13
N GLY A 23 17.12 8.89 -1.69
CA GLY A 23 16.78 10.12 -2.43
C GLY A 23 15.37 10.67 -2.19
N HIS A 24 14.59 10.09 -1.25
CA HIS A 24 13.21 10.51 -0.94
C HIS A 24 13.03 11.03 0.48
N GLN A 25 14.07 11.62 1.07
CA GLN A 25 14.10 11.98 2.50
C GLN A 25 12.90 12.83 2.94
N VAL A 26 12.62 13.92 2.24
CA VAL A 26 11.51 14.84 2.60
C VAL A 26 10.16 14.13 2.61
N MET A 27 9.90 13.30 1.61
CA MET A 27 8.68 12.50 1.53
C MET A 27 8.61 11.50 2.69
N CYS A 28 9.70 10.78 2.94
CA CYS A 28 9.79 9.81 4.04
C CYS A 28 9.54 10.47 5.39
N ASP A 29 10.17 11.61 5.67
CA ASP A 29 10.01 12.34 6.92
C ASP A 29 8.59 12.87 7.09
N THR A 30 7.97 13.37 6.02
CA THR A 30 6.58 13.83 6.03
C THR A 30 5.62 12.69 6.39
N ILE A 31 5.78 11.53 5.77
CA ILE A 31 4.93 10.37 6.04
C ILE A 31 5.20 9.83 7.46
N LYS A 32 6.47 9.72 7.86
CA LYS A 32 6.86 9.31 9.22
C LYS A 32 6.19 10.20 10.27
N ASN A 33 6.28 11.51 10.12
CA ASN A 33 5.65 12.48 11.03
C ASN A 33 4.13 12.34 11.08
N SER A 34 3.48 12.14 9.94
CA SER A 34 2.03 11.91 9.86
C SER A 34 1.60 10.66 10.64
N ILE A 35 2.39 9.59 10.55
CA ILE A 35 2.10 8.34 11.27
C ILE A 35 2.36 8.52 12.78
N GLN A 36 3.47 9.14 13.16
CA GLN A 36 3.83 9.37 14.57
C GLN A 36 2.81 10.25 15.30
N THR A 37 2.32 11.28 14.63
CA THR A 37 1.31 12.20 15.19
C THR A 37 -0.11 11.62 15.14
N SER A 38 -0.27 10.38 14.63
CA SER A 38 -1.58 9.74 14.42
C SER A 38 -2.51 10.52 13.48
N ASN A 39 -1.95 11.43 12.68
CA ASN A 39 -2.68 12.23 11.69
C ASN A 39 -2.44 11.67 10.28
N ILE A 40 -2.82 10.41 10.08
CA ILE A 40 -2.59 9.70 8.84
C ILE A 40 -3.62 10.15 7.80
N ALA A 41 -3.15 10.65 6.66
CA ALA A 41 -4.01 11.02 5.54
C ALA A 41 -4.90 9.85 5.10
N ASN A 42 -6.10 10.16 4.61
CA ASN A 42 -7.00 9.13 4.06
C ASN A 42 -6.54 8.64 2.69
N ALA A 43 -5.83 9.48 1.94
CA ALA A 43 -5.24 9.11 0.65
C ALA A 43 -3.84 9.70 0.50
N PHE A 44 -2.92 8.93 -0.05
CA PHE A 44 -1.58 9.33 -0.46
C PHE A 44 -1.47 9.24 -1.98
N LEU A 45 -1.10 10.32 -2.64
CA LEU A 45 -0.86 10.32 -4.07
C LEU A 45 0.65 10.32 -4.34
N LEU A 46 1.16 9.18 -4.80
CA LEU A 46 2.56 9.02 -5.18
C LEU A 46 2.74 9.30 -6.67
N THR A 47 3.45 10.37 -7.01
CA THR A 47 3.71 10.78 -8.39
C THR A 47 5.19 10.66 -8.74
N GLY A 48 5.48 10.45 -10.01
CA GLY A 48 6.85 10.36 -10.51
C GLY A 48 7.00 9.42 -11.69
N ILE A 49 8.18 9.41 -12.29
CA ILE A 49 8.49 8.56 -13.44
C ILE A 49 8.42 7.07 -13.10
N ARG A 50 8.24 6.24 -14.12
CA ARG A 50 8.22 4.78 -13.96
C ARG A 50 9.56 4.31 -13.40
N GLY A 51 9.50 3.36 -12.44
CA GLY A 51 10.71 2.76 -11.84
C GLY A 51 11.30 3.53 -10.65
N ILE A 52 10.76 4.71 -10.27
CA ILE A 52 11.26 5.49 -9.12
C ILE A 52 10.92 4.87 -7.76
N GLY A 53 10.15 3.79 -7.72
CA GLY A 53 9.81 3.07 -6.48
C GLY A 53 8.44 3.37 -5.90
N LYS A 54 7.48 3.95 -6.66
CA LYS A 54 6.12 4.27 -6.18
C LYS A 54 5.44 3.08 -5.50
N THR A 55 5.35 1.95 -6.18
CA THR A 55 4.73 0.72 -5.63
C THR A 55 5.47 0.17 -4.41
N SER A 56 6.81 0.26 -4.39
CA SER A 56 7.61 -0.12 -3.21
C SER A 56 7.33 0.79 -2.03
N THR A 57 7.23 2.10 -2.26
CA THR A 57 6.88 3.10 -1.24
C THR A 57 5.46 2.87 -0.71
N ALA A 58 4.49 2.57 -1.58
CA ALA A 58 3.12 2.23 -1.18
C ALA A 58 3.09 1.04 -0.21
N ARG A 59 3.84 -0.02 -0.51
CA ARG A 59 3.96 -1.19 0.38
C ARG A 59 4.65 -0.84 1.71
N ILE A 60 5.68 0.01 1.71
CA ILE A 60 6.34 0.47 2.93
C ILE A 60 5.37 1.27 3.80
N ILE A 61 4.59 2.18 3.23
CA ILE A 61 3.54 2.92 3.93
C ILE A 61 2.54 1.93 4.55
N SER A 62 2.04 0.97 3.78
CA SER A 62 1.09 -0.03 4.25
C SER A 62 1.63 -0.86 5.42
N LYS A 63 2.89 -1.32 5.32
CA LYS A 63 3.58 -2.01 6.42
C LYS A 63 3.71 -1.11 7.64
N SER A 64 4.10 0.14 7.45
CA SER A 64 4.32 1.11 8.54
C SER A 64 3.06 1.37 9.35
N ILE A 65 1.91 1.44 8.68
CA ILE A 65 0.62 1.71 9.33
C ILE A 65 0.06 0.46 10.01
N ASN A 66 0.28 -0.73 9.44
CA ASN A 66 -0.31 -2.00 9.88
C ASN A 66 0.66 -2.96 10.59
N CYS A 67 1.90 -2.54 10.83
CA CYS A 67 2.87 -3.38 11.53
C CYS A 67 2.44 -3.62 12.98
N LYS A 68 2.40 -4.89 13.43
CA LYS A 68 2.07 -5.26 14.82
C LYS A 68 3.10 -4.75 15.83
N ASN A 69 4.36 -4.56 15.39
CA ASN A 69 5.45 -4.05 16.24
C ASN A 69 5.46 -2.51 16.33
N GLY A 70 4.50 -1.85 15.68
CA GLY A 70 4.42 -0.41 15.61
C GLY A 70 5.32 0.21 14.54
N PHE A 71 5.10 1.50 14.30
CA PHE A 71 5.77 2.25 13.25
C PHE A 71 7.30 2.34 13.45
N GLU A 72 7.77 2.53 14.69
CA GLU A 72 9.20 2.68 14.98
C GLU A 72 10.01 1.39 14.79
N ASN A 73 9.33 0.24 14.87
CA ASN A 73 9.92 -1.10 14.76
C ASN A 73 9.38 -1.88 13.57
N ILE A 74 9.28 -1.22 12.41
CA ILE A 74 8.84 -1.89 11.17
C ILE A 74 9.75 -3.09 10.88
N CYS A 75 9.14 -4.23 10.63
CA CYS A 75 9.85 -5.47 10.39
C CYS A 75 10.74 -5.39 9.14
N LYS A 76 12.06 -5.62 9.31
CA LYS A 76 13.04 -5.74 8.22
C LYS A 76 13.30 -7.20 7.83
N GLU A 77 13.51 -8.06 8.80
CA GLU A 77 13.88 -9.48 8.60
C GLU A 77 12.86 -10.43 9.23
N ASN A 78 12.52 -10.25 10.50
CA ASN A 78 11.55 -11.08 11.20
C ASN A 78 10.16 -10.46 11.06
N TYR A 79 9.47 -10.77 9.97
CA TYR A 79 8.16 -10.21 9.68
C TYR A 79 7.10 -10.68 10.69
N CYS A 80 6.32 -9.71 11.20
CA CYS A 80 5.04 -10.04 11.80
C CYS A 80 4.06 -10.49 10.70
N GLU A 81 2.98 -11.16 11.07
CA GLU A 81 1.99 -11.69 10.13
C GLU A 81 1.50 -10.65 9.12
N ASN A 82 1.20 -9.41 9.56
CA ASN A 82 0.75 -8.36 8.67
C ASN A 82 1.84 -7.93 7.67
N CYS A 83 3.08 -7.74 8.13
CA CYS A 83 4.18 -7.35 7.26
C CYS A 83 4.52 -8.45 6.24
N GLU A 84 4.44 -9.71 6.64
CA GLU A 84 4.64 -10.86 5.75
C GLU A 84 3.53 -10.92 4.69
N ALA A 85 2.27 -10.82 5.12
CA ALA A 85 1.13 -10.84 4.22
C ALA A 85 1.17 -9.70 3.19
N ILE A 86 1.51 -8.47 3.62
CA ILE A 86 1.66 -7.33 2.71
C ILE A 86 2.83 -7.54 1.74
N SER A 87 3.97 -8.05 2.23
CA SER A 87 5.15 -8.30 1.37
C SER A 87 4.89 -9.35 0.29
N ASN A 88 4.05 -10.34 0.60
CA ASN A 88 3.66 -11.43 -0.30
C ASN A 88 2.38 -11.13 -1.10
N SER A 89 1.80 -9.92 -0.99
CA SER A 89 0.54 -9.51 -1.65
C SER A 89 -0.63 -10.47 -1.38
N ASN A 90 -0.72 -11.01 -0.17
CA ASN A 90 -1.78 -11.91 0.29
C ASN A 90 -2.48 -11.44 1.58
N SER A 91 -2.39 -10.16 1.88
CA SER A 91 -3.04 -9.57 3.05
C SER A 91 -4.55 -9.51 2.88
N LEU A 92 -5.29 -9.85 3.93
CA LEU A 92 -6.75 -9.71 3.98
C LEU A 92 -7.21 -8.25 4.10
N ASP A 93 -6.33 -7.36 4.57
CA ASP A 93 -6.65 -5.96 4.84
C ASP A 93 -5.87 -4.98 3.94
N THR A 94 -4.99 -5.47 3.08
CA THR A 94 -4.26 -4.65 2.11
C THR A 94 -4.36 -5.30 0.74
N ILE A 95 -5.00 -4.62 -0.20
CA ILE A 95 -5.10 -5.08 -1.59
C ILE A 95 -4.30 -4.16 -2.50
N GLU A 96 -3.65 -4.77 -3.50
CA GLU A 96 -2.99 -4.05 -4.59
C GLU A 96 -3.80 -4.26 -5.86
N TYR A 97 -4.14 -3.18 -6.49
CA TYR A 97 -4.91 -3.15 -7.72
C TYR A 97 -4.12 -2.44 -8.80
N ASP A 98 -3.83 -3.14 -9.86
CA ASP A 98 -3.16 -2.58 -11.03
C ASP A 98 -4.19 -2.14 -12.07
N ALA A 99 -4.43 -0.83 -12.18
CA ALA A 99 -5.39 -0.28 -13.12
C ALA A 99 -4.94 -0.41 -14.59
N ALA A 100 -3.67 -0.71 -14.86
CA ALA A 100 -3.20 -0.95 -16.23
C ALA A 100 -3.68 -2.30 -16.76
N SER A 101 -3.79 -3.31 -15.89
CA SER A 101 -4.28 -4.65 -16.24
C SER A 101 -5.78 -4.83 -15.98
N GLN A 102 -6.37 -4.04 -15.11
CA GLN A 102 -7.74 -4.20 -14.60
C GLN A 102 -8.45 -2.84 -14.54
N SER A 103 -8.86 -2.26 -15.66
CA SER A 103 -9.44 -0.91 -15.73
C SER A 103 -10.98 -0.86 -15.69
N GLY A 104 -11.64 -2.00 -15.55
CA GLY A 104 -13.10 -2.15 -15.65
C GLY A 104 -13.87 -1.72 -14.40
N VAL A 105 -15.17 -1.42 -14.58
CA VAL A 105 -16.05 -1.01 -13.47
C VAL A 105 -16.34 -2.15 -12.50
N ASP A 106 -16.40 -3.39 -12.99
CA ASP A 106 -16.76 -4.54 -12.15
C ASP A 106 -15.65 -4.83 -11.13
N GLN A 107 -14.38 -4.69 -11.53
CA GLN A 107 -13.25 -4.82 -10.61
C GLN A 107 -13.25 -3.71 -9.55
N ILE A 108 -13.64 -2.48 -9.92
CA ILE A 108 -13.78 -1.40 -8.93
C ILE A 108 -14.94 -1.69 -7.96
N ARG A 109 -16.01 -2.34 -8.38
CA ARG A 109 -17.08 -2.77 -7.46
C ARG A 109 -16.57 -3.75 -6.41
N GLU A 110 -15.70 -4.68 -6.77
CA GLU A 110 -15.03 -5.58 -5.81
C GLU A 110 -14.22 -4.80 -4.77
N ILE A 111 -13.50 -3.76 -5.20
CA ILE A 111 -12.79 -2.86 -4.28
C ILE A 111 -13.76 -2.13 -3.36
N LEU A 112 -14.86 -1.61 -3.89
CA LEU A 112 -15.88 -0.92 -3.10
C LEU A 112 -16.54 -1.84 -2.07
N ASP A 113 -16.80 -3.10 -2.44
CA ASP A 113 -17.30 -4.10 -1.50
C ASP A 113 -16.28 -4.42 -0.43
N PHE A 114 -14.99 -4.53 -0.79
CA PHE A 114 -13.91 -4.66 0.18
C PHE A 114 -13.85 -3.46 1.15
N CYS A 115 -14.12 -2.24 0.70
CA CYS A 115 -14.10 -1.02 1.53
C CYS A 115 -15.21 -0.97 2.58
N ARG A 116 -16.32 -1.69 2.40
CA ARG A 116 -17.49 -1.63 3.29
C ARG A 116 -17.27 -2.29 4.65
N PHE A 117 -16.37 -3.25 4.72
CA PHE A 117 -16.14 -4.02 5.95
C PHE A 117 -14.89 -3.53 6.68
N PRO A 118 -14.90 -3.52 8.02
CA PRO A 118 -13.73 -3.16 8.80
C PRO A 118 -12.57 -4.14 8.56
N PRO A 119 -11.33 -3.77 8.92
CA PRO A 119 -10.19 -4.66 8.82
C PRO A 119 -10.35 -5.87 9.75
N SER A 120 -9.80 -7.02 9.32
CA SER A 120 -9.90 -8.30 10.02
C SER A 120 -8.74 -8.52 10.99
N THR A 121 -7.52 -8.20 10.59
CA THR A 121 -6.28 -8.50 11.33
C THR A 121 -5.41 -7.28 11.57
N SER A 122 -5.64 -6.21 10.81
CA SER A 122 -4.83 -5.00 10.79
C SER A 122 -5.57 -3.81 11.44
N LYS A 123 -4.87 -2.71 11.66
CA LYS A 123 -5.48 -1.47 12.16
C LYS A 123 -6.27 -0.74 11.08
N TYR A 124 -5.79 -0.79 9.85
CA TYR A 124 -6.38 -0.10 8.70
C TYR A 124 -6.57 -1.06 7.54
N LYS A 125 -7.62 -0.80 6.76
CA LYS A 125 -7.81 -1.36 5.43
C LYS A 125 -7.13 -0.46 4.42
N ILE A 126 -6.28 -1.02 3.55
CA ILE A 126 -5.46 -0.25 2.63
C ILE A 126 -5.70 -0.73 1.21
N ILE A 127 -5.98 0.22 0.33
CA ILE A 127 -6.09 -0.01 -1.11
C ILE A 127 -4.93 0.71 -1.79
N ILE A 128 -4.07 -0.06 -2.46
CA ILE A 128 -3.01 0.45 -3.32
C ILE A 128 -3.54 0.41 -4.75
N LEU A 129 -3.70 1.59 -5.37
CA LEU A 129 -4.13 1.75 -6.76
C LEU A 129 -2.91 2.09 -7.61
N ASP A 130 -2.25 1.08 -8.18
CA ASP A 130 -1.12 1.32 -9.08
C ASP A 130 -1.63 1.76 -10.47
N GLU A 131 -0.90 2.71 -11.10
CA GLU A 131 -1.22 3.30 -12.38
C GLU A 131 -2.69 3.82 -12.46
N CYS A 132 -3.18 4.45 -11.39
CA CYS A 132 -4.59 4.88 -11.25
C CYS A 132 -5.09 5.78 -12.39
N HIS A 133 -4.19 6.43 -13.15
CA HIS A 133 -4.54 7.19 -14.35
C HIS A 133 -5.07 6.33 -15.50
N MET A 134 -4.91 5.01 -15.45
CA MET A 134 -5.43 4.06 -16.44
C MET A 134 -6.88 3.64 -16.15
N LEU A 135 -7.45 4.04 -15.01
CA LEU A 135 -8.85 3.76 -14.71
C LEU A 135 -9.78 4.40 -15.74
N SER A 136 -10.81 3.65 -16.15
CA SER A 136 -11.87 4.21 -16.97
C SER A 136 -12.60 5.33 -16.23
N LYS A 137 -13.21 6.27 -16.97
CA LYS A 137 -13.97 7.38 -16.38
C LYS A 137 -15.09 6.89 -15.45
N SER A 138 -15.77 5.81 -15.82
CA SER A 138 -16.82 5.20 -15.01
C SER A 138 -16.28 4.53 -13.74
N ALA A 139 -15.12 3.88 -13.81
CA ALA A 139 -14.42 3.29 -12.67
C ALA A 139 -13.96 4.38 -11.68
N SER A 140 -13.35 5.46 -12.19
CA SER A 140 -12.95 6.61 -11.38
C SER A 140 -14.14 7.26 -10.68
N ASN A 141 -15.25 7.48 -11.39
CA ASN A 141 -16.46 8.06 -10.80
C ASN A 141 -17.07 7.17 -9.71
N ALA A 142 -16.96 5.84 -9.83
CA ALA A 142 -17.44 4.92 -8.80
C ALA A 142 -16.64 5.03 -7.49
N LEU A 143 -15.34 5.36 -7.57
CA LEU A 143 -14.49 5.54 -6.41
C LEU A 143 -14.65 6.89 -5.70
N LEU A 144 -15.14 7.94 -6.40
CA LEU A 144 -15.18 9.32 -5.89
C LEU A 144 -15.85 9.41 -4.51
N LYS A 145 -17.03 8.81 -4.36
CA LYS A 145 -17.77 8.86 -3.09
C LYS A 145 -16.97 8.30 -1.93
N THR A 146 -16.28 7.17 -2.14
CA THR A 146 -15.47 6.52 -1.11
C THR A 146 -14.19 7.29 -0.81
N LEU A 147 -13.64 8.02 -1.81
CA LEU A 147 -12.47 8.88 -1.64
C LEU A 147 -12.81 10.20 -0.92
N GLU A 148 -13.99 10.75 -1.17
CA GLU A 148 -14.45 12.00 -0.55
C GLU A 148 -14.84 11.79 0.92
N GLU A 149 -15.52 10.69 1.21
CA GLU A 149 -16.00 10.35 2.56
C GLU A 149 -15.54 8.94 2.96
N PRO A 150 -14.23 8.72 3.16
CA PRO A 150 -13.73 7.39 3.50
C PRO A 150 -14.05 7.04 4.95
N GLU A 151 -14.31 5.77 5.21
CA GLU A 151 -14.38 5.25 6.56
C GLU A 151 -13.04 5.46 7.30
N LYS A 152 -13.11 5.70 8.60
CA LYS A 152 -11.93 6.03 9.42
C LYS A 152 -10.80 4.99 9.33
N PHE A 153 -11.18 3.74 9.14
CA PHE A 153 -10.24 2.62 8.99
C PHE A 153 -9.69 2.46 7.57
N LEU A 154 -10.20 3.21 6.60
CA LEU A 154 -9.85 3.05 5.18
C LEU A 154 -8.75 4.02 4.77
N LYS A 155 -7.74 3.53 4.04
CA LYS A 155 -6.65 4.32 3.48
C LYS A 155 -6.40 3.94 2.03
N PHE A 156 -6.16 4.95 1.20
CA PHE A 156 -5.79 4.81 -0.21
C PHE A 156 -4.33 5.23 -0.44
N ILE A 157 -3.66 4.54 -1.36
CA ILE A 157 -2.29 4.88 -1.78
C ILE A 157 -2.21 4.78 -3.31
#